data_46cd79cd3fdf7496cd798c1e0126e2df
#
_entry.id   46cd79cd3fdf7496cd798c1e0126e2df
#
_cell.length_a   1.000
_cell.length_b   1.000
_cell.length_c   1.000
_cell.angle_alpha   90.00
_cell.angle_beta   90.00
_cell.angle_gamma   90.00
#
_symmetry.space_group_name_H-M   'P 1'
#
loop_
_entity.id
_entity.type
_entity.pdbx_description
1 polymer ?
#
loop_
_entity_poly.entity_id
_entity_poly.type
_entity_poly.pdbx_seq_one_letter_code
_entity_poly.pdbx_strand_id
1 'polypeptide(L)'
;KASDVKDTSQRSSSKGTVIGVEVFTRDGVDKDDRTLAIEQDHLDQSKKDADDEAFVVEQATKTRLCELLKSKKAVKGNGLKKGEILSIDKLDPMKLNDIFSIRTDTESTNNVIEETEGLYKQYIKDIKSRFEEKKAKIIRGHDLAPGVIKIVKVYLAIKRRIQPGDKMAGRHGNKGVISEIMPVEDMPYDSDGNPVDIVLNPLGVPSRMNVGQV
;
A
#
# COMPACT_ATOMS: atom_id res chain seq x y z
N LYS A 1 -42.71 -4.18 -15.03
CA LYS A 1 -42.42 -4.90 -13.76
C LYS A 1 -40.94 -5.29 -13.79
N ALA A 2 -40.22 -5.05 -12.72
CA ALA A 2 -38.77 -5.30 -12.60
C ALA A 2 -38.36 -6.78 -12.73
N SER A 3 -39.32 -7.71 -12.86
CA SER A 3 -39.11 -9.15 -12.99
C SER A 3 -38.69 -9.65 -14.37
N ASP A 4 -38.65 -8.77 -15.38
CA ASP A 4 -38.38 -9.18 -16.77
C ASP A 4 -37.03 -8.72 -17.31
N VAL A 5 -36.11 -8.31 -16.43
CA VAL A 5 -34.73 -8.00 -16.84
C VAL A 5 -34.01 -9.30 -17.11
N LYS A 6 -33.94 -9.71 -18.39
CA LYS A 6 -33.09 -10.81 -18.82
C LYS A 6 -31.63 -10.40 -18.64
N ASP A 7 -30.84 -11.32 -18.09
CA ASP A 7 -29.37 -11.22 -18.07
C ASP A 7 -28.87 -11.04 -19.52
N THR A 8 -28.56 -9.82 -19.90
CA THR A 8 -27.97 -9.53 -21.20
C THR A 8 -26.46 -9.59 -21.07
N SER A 9 -25.85 -10.59 -21.68
CA SER A 9 -24.41 -10.63 -21.81
C SER A 9 -23.93 -9.50 -22.71
N GLN A 10 -23.12 -8.60 -22.19
CA GLN A 10 -22.43 -7.60 -23.02
C GLN A 10 -21.13 -8.19 -23.54
N ARG A 11 -20.90 -8.08 -24.87
CA ARG A 11 -19.63 -8.46 -25.49
C ARG A 11 -18.69 -7.24 -25.48
N SER A 12 -17.52 -7.41 -24.87
CA SER A 12 -16.42 -6.44 -24.99
C SER A 12 -15.67 -6.69 -26.30
N SER A 13 -15.22 -5.62 -26.94
CA SER A 13 -14.30 -5.69 -28.08
C SER A 13 -12.90 -6.18 -27.68
N SER A 14 -12.57 -6.13 -26.40
CA SER A 14 -11.28 -6.54 -25.86
C SER A 14 -11.40 -7.91 -25.20
N LYS A 15 -10.42 -8.79 -25.51
CA LYS A 15 -10.27 -10.10 -24.85
C LYS A 15 -9.16 -9.99 -23.81
N GLY A 16 -9.38 -10.51 -22.60
CA GLY A 16 -8.39 -10.45 -21.54
C GLY A 16 -8.79 -11.31 -20.35
N THR A 17 -7.91 -11.38 -19.36
CA THR A 17 -8.17 -12.04 -18.09
C THR A 17 -8.76 -11.05 -17.11
N VAL A 18 -9.86 -11.38 -16.48
CA VAL A 18 -10.46 -10.54 -15.42
C VAL A 18 -9.55 -10.58 -14.20
N ILE A 19 -9.08 -9.42 -13.77
CA ILE A 19 -8.20 -9.24 -12.59
C ILE A 19 -8.90 -8.59 -11.41
N GLY A 20 -10.05 -7.94 -11.66
CA GLY A 20 -10.81 -7.30 -10.61
C GLY A 20 -12.24 -6.98 -11.07
N VAL A 21 -13.15 -6.97 -10.13
CA VAL A 21 -14.55 -6.57 -10.32
C VAL A 21 -14.94 -5.66 -9.17
N GLU A 22 -15.41 -4.46 -9.49
CA GLU A 22 -15.98 -3.53 -8.53
C GLU A 22 -17.45 -3.34 -8.84
N VAL A 23 -18.28 -3.40 -7.80
CA VAL A 23 -19.72 -3.21 -7.92
C VAL A 23 -20.13 -2.00 -7.10
N PHE A 24 -20.81 -1.06 -7.75
CA PHE A 24 -21.35 0.14 -7.13
C PHE A 24 -22.87 0.06 -7.21
N THR A 25 -23.54 -0.02 -6.08
CA THR A 25 -24.99 -0.04 -5.97
C THR A 25 -25.49 1.29 -5.44
N ARG A 26 -26.68 1.71 -5.91
CA ARG A 26 -27.35 2.88 -5.39
C ARG A 26 -27.80 2.65 -3.95
N ASP A 27 -27.76 3.69 -3.13
CA ASP A 27 -28.31 3.64 -1.76
C ASP A 27 -29.79 3.24 -1.77
N GLY A 28 -30.17 2.33 -0.86
CA GLY A 28 -31.54 1.85 -0.70
C GLY A 28 -32.02 0.79 -1.72
N VAL A 29 -31.11 0.25 -2.54
CA VAL A 29 -31.42 -0.85 -3.48
C VAL A 29 -31.01 -2.20 -2.85
N ASP A 30 -31.85 -3.22 -3.01
CA ASP A 30 -31.52 -4.59 -2.58
C ASP A 30 -30.26 -5.08 -3.30
N LYS A 31 -29.35 -5.67 -2.51
CA LYS A 31 -28.07 -6.17 -3.00
C LYS A 31 -28.16 -7.67 -3.26
N ASP A 32 -27.66 -8.10 -4.43
CA ASP A 32 -27.56 -9.51 -4.75
C ASP A 32 -26.47 -10.22 -3.91
N ASP A 33 -26.57 -11.53 -3.73
CA ASP A 33 -25.59 -12.34 -3.00
C ASP A 33 -24.16 -12.16 -3.54
N ARG A 34 -24.00 -12.04 -4.87
CA ARG A 34 -22.71 -11.78 -5.51
C ARG A 34 -22.15 -10.40 -5.16
N THR A 35 -23.01 -9.39 -5.08
CA THR A 35 -22.62 -8.03 -4.68
C THR A 35 -22.16 -8.04 -3.22
N LEU A 36 -22.89 -8.72 -2.34
CA LEU A 36 -22.52 -8.86 -0.93
C LEU A 36 -21.19 -9.59 -0.76
N ALA A 37 -20.93 -10.64 -1.54
CA ALA A 37 -19.66 -11.35 -1.52
C ALA A 37 -18.48 -10.43 -1.95
N ILE A 38 -18.64 -9.65 -3.02
CA ILE A 38 -17.61 -8.70 -3.50
C ILE A 38 -17.39 -7.59 -2.46
N GLU A 39 -18.45 -7.05 -1.86
CA GLU A 39 -18.33 -6.05 -0.80
C GLU A 39 -17.61 -6.61 0.43
N GLN A 40 -17.89 -7.87 0.79
CA GLN A 40 -17.21 -8.54 1.90
C GLN A 40 -15.73 -8.73 1.61
N ASP A 41 -15.36 -9.17 0.40
CA ASP A 41 -13.96 -9.30 -0.02
C ASP A 41 -13.24 -7.94 0.06
N HIS A 42 -13.88 -6.83 -0.37
CA HIS A 42 -13.33 -5.49 -0.27
C HIS A 42 -13.17 -5.03 1.18
N LEU A 43 -14.11 -5.38 2.07
CA LEU A 43 -14.01 -5.08 3.49
C LEU A 43 -12.87 -5.85 4.15
N ASP A 44 -12.73 -7.14 3.83
CA ASP A 44 -11.67 -7.99 4.35
C ASP A 44 -10.29 -7.53 3.87
N GLN A 45 -10.18 -7.14 2.59
CA GLN A 45 -8.95 -6.54 2.07
C GLN A 45 -8.62 -5.22 2.78
N SER A 46 -9.60 -4.32 2.92
CA SER A 46 -9.39 -3.02 3.59
C SER A 46 -9.05 -3.18 5.08
N LYS A 47 -9.59 -4.22 5.72
CA LYS A 47 -9.25 -4.57 7.11
C LYS A 47 -7.81 -5.05 7.19
N LYS A 48 -7.42 -5.95 6.29
CA LYS A 48 -6.04 -6.45 6.22
C LYS A 48 -5.05 -5.31 6.00
N ASP A 49 -5.34 -4.40 5.06
CA ASP A 49 -4.50 -3.23 4.80
C ASP A 49 -4.34 -2.35 6.06
N ALA A 50 -5.44 -2.14 6.82
CA ALA A 50 -5.41 -1.37 8.06
C ALA A 50 -4.63 -2.08 9.19
N ASP A 51 -4.76 -3.40 9.30
CA ASP A 51 -4.02 -4.21 10.27
C ASP A 51 -2.52 -4.25 9.92
N ASP A 52 -2.17 -4.36 8.64
CA ASP A 52 -0.78 -4.31 8.14
C ASP A 52 -0.16 -2.92 8.39
N GLU A 53 -0.90 -1.83 8.12
CA GLU A 53 -0.44 -0.47 8.40
C GLU A 53 -0.20 -0.27 9.92
N ALA A 54 -1.12 -0.75 10.76
CA ALA A 54 -0.97 -0.68 12.21
C ALA A 54 0.25 -1.48 12.69
N PHE A 55 0.48 -2.66 12.13
CA PHE A 55 1.65 -3.48 12.45
C PHE A 55 2.96 -2.79 12.08
N VAL A 56 3.04 -2.19 10.89
CA VAL A 56 4.23 -1.45 10.45
C VAL A 56 4.52 -0.27 11.38
N VAL A 57 3.49 0.49 11.77
CA VAL A 57 3.64 1.61 12.70
C VAL A 57 4.09 1.12 14.08
N GLU A 58 3.55 -0.01 14.56
CA GLU A 58 3.96 -0.62 15.84
C GLU A 58 5.43 -1.03 15.80
N GLN A 59 5.87 -1.74 14.75
CA GLN A 59 7.26 -2.18 14.60
C GLN A 59 8.23 -1.00 14.49
N ALA A 60 7.90 0.02 13.69
CA ALA A 60 8.73 1.21 13.54
C ALA A 60 8.86 1.97 14.87
N THR A 61 7.77 2.11 15.62
CA THR A 61 7.75 2.76 16.94
C THR A 61 8.60 1.96 17.93
N LYS A 62 8.46 0.64 17.92
CA LYS A 62 9.24 -0.26 18.79
C LYS A 62 10.73 -0.14 18.50
N THR A 63 11.13 -0.21 17.25
CA THR A 63 12.54 -0.09 16.84
C THR A 63 13.12 1.25 17.30
N ARG A 64 12.41 2.35 17.06
CA ARG A 64 12.81 3.69 17.49
C ARG A 64 12.98 3.80 19.00
N LEU A 65 12.05 3.23 19.79
CA LEU A 65 12.12 3.22 21.24
C LEU A 65 13.27 2.34 21.76
N CYS A 66 13.50 1.18 21.15
CA CYS A 66 14.62 0.31 21.50
C CYS A 66 15.97 1.02 21.28
N GLU A 67 16.13 1.75 20.18
CA GLU A 67 17.32 2.53 19.91
C GLU A 67 17.50 3.68 20.91
N LEU A 68 16.44 4.39 21.25
CA LEU A 68 16.44 5.51 22.21
C LEU A 68 16.76 5.04 23.64
N LEU A 69 16.28 3.87 24.03
CA LEU A 69 16.46 3.28 25.36
C LEU A 69 17.79 2.53 25.51
N LYS A 70 18.47 2.22 24.40
CA LYS A 70 19.76 1.53 24.40
C LYS A 70 20.76 2.23 25.33
N SER A 71 21.40 1.47 26.21
CA SER A 71 22.40 1.94 27.18
C SER A 71 21.88 2.91 28.25
N LYS A 72 20.57 3.11 28.37
CA LYS A 72 19.95 3.88 29.45
C LYS A 72 19.69 3.01 30.67
N LYS A 73 19.59 3.64 31.86
CA LYS A 73 19.27 2.95 33.11
C LYS A 73 17.77 3.02 33.39
N ALA A 74 17.14 1.88 33.63
CA ALA A 74 15.73 1.83 33.99
C ALA A 74 15.55 2.26 35.46
N VAL A 75 14.64 3.20 35.69
CA VAL A 75 14.19 3.60 37.04
C VAL A 75 12.93 2.83 37.40
N LYS A 76 12.03 2.65 36.41
CA LYS A 76 10.76 1.94 36.54
C LYS A 76 10.43 1.27 35.19
N GLY A 77 9.92 0.06 35.21
CA GLY A 77 9.47 -0.66 34.02
C GLY A 77 8.95 -2.05 34.37
N ASN A 78 8.02 -2.55 33.58
CA ASN A 78 7.43 -3.87 33.80
C ASN A 78 8.48 -4.96 33.49
N GLY A 79 8.81 -5.81 34.45
CA GLY A 79 9.80 -6.89 34.31
C GLY A 79 11.28 -6.45 34.36
N LEU A 80 11.58 -5.18 34.69
CA LEU A 80 12.95 -4.64 34.79
C LEU A 80 13.31 -4.30 36.25
N LYS A 81 14.57 -4.54 36.62
CA LYS A 81 15.09 -4.14 37.94
C LYS A 81 15.51 -2.68 37.92
N LYS A 82 15.30 -1.99 39.06
CA LYS A 82 15.72 -0.59 39.22
C LYS A 82 17.25 -0.46 39.06
N GLY A 83 17.71 0.42 38.19
CA GLY A 83 19.13 0.64 37.90
C GLY A 83 19.71 -0.29 36.84
N GLU A 84 18.90 -1.15 36.23
CA GLU A 84 19.34 -2.06 35.16
C GLU A 84 19.63 -1.31 33.86
N ILE A 85 20.73 -1.65 33.19
CA ILE A 85 21.07 -1.12 31.87
C ILE A 85 20.22 -1.83 30.81
N LEU A 86 19.52 -1.06 30.01
CA LEU A 86 18.68 -1.56 28.93
C LEU A 86 19.53 -1.97 27.73
N SER A 87 19.32 -3.21 27.25
CA SER A 87 19.89 -3.74 26.01
C SER A 87 18.78 -4.07 25.02
N ILE A 88 19.09 -4.05 23.73
CA ILE A 88 18.13 -4.37 22.65
C ILE A 88 17.55 -5.77 22.85
N ASP A 89 18.39 -6.77 23.19
CA ASP A 89 17.96 -8.16 23.37
C ASP A 89 16.90 -8.37 24.48
N LYS A 90 16.83 -7.45 25.43
CA LYS A 90 15.81 -7.45 26.49
C LYS A 90 14.54 -6.70 26.11
N LEU A 91 14.67 -5.65 25.31
CA LEU A 91 13.55 -4.81 24.86
C LEU A 91 12.79 -5.48 23.71
N ASP A 92 13.48 -6.18 22.85
CA ASP A 92 12.89 -6.81 21.66
C ASP A 92 11.76 -7.82 21.94
N PRO A 93 11.86 -8.70 22.95
CA PRO A 93 10.75 -9.61 23.29
C PRO A 93 9.57 -8.91 24.00
N MET A 94 9.72 -7.64 24.45
CA MET A 94 8.69 -6.92 25.18
C MET A 94 7.60 -6.39 24.25
N LYS A 95 6.37 -6.31 24.79
CA LYS A 95 5.27 -5.64 24.08
C LYS A 95 5.46 -4.12 24.11
N LEU A 96 4.99 -3.45 23.06
CA LEU A 96 5.14 -1.99 22.93
C LEU A 96 4.57 -1.22 24.15
N ASN A 97 3.43 -1.67 24.68
CA ASN A 97 2.83 -1.05 25.88
C ASN A 97 3.73 -1.17 27.14
N ASP A 98 4.49 -2.25 27.27
CA ASP A 98 5.43 -2.41 28.38
C ASP A 98 6.65 -1.49 28.19
N ILE A 99 7.09 -1.29 26.95
CA ILE A 99 8.16 -0.35 26.60
C ILE A 99 7.76 1.10 26.92
N PHE A 100 6.54 1.52 26.63
CA PHE A 100 6.03 2.84 27.00
C PHE A 100 5.95 3.06 28.52
N SER A 101 5.82 2.00 29.30
CA SER A 101 5.80 2.09 30.76
C SER A 101 7.19 2.29 31.39
N ILE A 102 8.25 2.15 30.61
CA ILE A 102 9.63 2.32 31.08
C ILE A 102 9.89 3.80 31.38
N ARG A 103 10.50 4.05 32.52
CA ARG A 103 11.03 5.38 32.90
C ARG A 103 12.54 5.25 33.12
N THR A 104 13.27 6.20 32.57
CA THR A 104 14.71 6.29 32.68
C THR A 104 15.10 7.39 33.67
N ASP A 105 16.37 7.44 34.05
CA ASP A 105 16.97 8.49 34.89
C ASP A 105 17.04 9.85 34.18
N THR A 106 16.86 9.89 32.87
CA THR A 106 16.96 11.10 32.04
C THR A 106 15.56 11.63 31.68
N GLU A 107 15.23 12.81 32.17
CA GLU A 107 13.93 13.44 31.96
C GLU A 107 13.62 13.70 30.48
N SER A 108 14.62 14.13 29.69
CA SER A 108 14.47 14.33 28.26
C SER A 108 14.05 13.06 27.51
N THR A 109 14.57 11.89 27.93
CA THR A 109 14.20 10.60 27.33
C THR A 109 12.75 10.24 27.68
N ASN A 110 12.33 10.50 28.92
CA ASN A 110 10.96 10.22 29.35
C ASN A 110 9.95 11.09 28.58
N ASN A 111 10.26 12.37 28.33
CA ASN A 111 9.41 13.25 27.52
C ASN A 111 9.27 12.75 26.07
N VAL A 112 10.36 12.27 25.46
CA VAL A 112 10.31 11.68 24.11
C VAL A 112 9.48 10.40 24.09
N ILE A 113 9.54 9.57 25.13
CA ILE A 113 8.69 8.36 25.24
C ILE A 113 7.21 8.74 25.28
N GLU A 114 6.84 9.73 26.11
CA GLU A 114 5.46 10.20 26.23
C GLU A 114 4.95 10.85 24.95
N GLU A 115 5.77 11.66 24.28
CA GLU A 115 5.44 12.25 22.98
C GLU A 115 5.24 11.15 21.93
N THR A 116 6.15 10.16 21.86
CA THR A 116 6.05 9.03 20.93
C THR A 116 4.81 8.19 21.21
N GLU A 117 4.45 7.97 22.48
CA GLU A 117 3.22 7.27 22.87
C GLU A 117 1.97 8.04 22.40
N GLY A 118 1.97 9.37 22.58
CA GLY A 118 0.89 10.24 22.12
C GLY A 118 0.69 10.15 20.60
N LEU A 119 1.78 10.29 19.84
CA LEU A 119 1.78 10.17 18.39
C LEU A 119 1.32 8.78 17.93
N TYR A 120 1.82 7.71 18.53
CA TYR A 120 1.40 6.35 18.22
C TYR A 120 -0.10 6.14 18.41
N LYS A 121 -0.64 6.57 19.56
CA LYS A 121 -2.08 6.49 19.83
C LYS A 121 -2.91 7.27 18.82
N GLN A 122 -2.42 8.44 18.40
CA GLN A 122 -3.07 9.24 17.37
C GLN A 122 -3.08 8.52 16.02
N TYR A 123 -1.94 7.99 15.57
CA TYR A 123 -1.85 7.22 14.32
C TYR A 123 -2.79 6.01 14.30
N ILE A 124 -2.81 5.22 15.37
CA ILE A 124 -3.73 4.07 15.47
C ILE A 124 -5.20 4.51 15.44
N LYS A 125 -5.53 5.62 16.09
CA LYS A 125 -6.88 6.19 16.03
C LYS A 125 -7.24 6.63 14.61
N ASP A 126 -6.32 7.27 13.90
CA ASP A 126 -6.53 7.76 12.53
C ASP A 126 -6.67 6.59 11.55
N ILE A 127 -5.89 5.50 11.70
CA ILE A 127 -6.04 4.28 10.91
C ILE A 127 -7.44 3.69 11.10
N LYS A 128 -7.89 3.56 12.36
CA LYS A 128 -9.23 3.03 12.68
C LYS A 128 -10.34 3.92 12.13
N SER A 129 -10.22 5.24 12.25
CA SER A 129 -11.20 6.19 11.70
C SER A 129 -11.31 6.07 10.19
N ARG A 130 -10.17 6.01 9.48
CA ARG A 130 -10.15 5.81 8.02
C ARG A 130 -10.76 4.48 7.58
N PHE A 131 -10.53 3.41 8.36
CA PHE A 131 -11.15 2.12 8.09
C PHE A 131 -12.68 2.18 8.28
N GLU A 132 -13.17 2.74 9.39
CA GLU A 132 -14.60 2.86 9.64
C GLU A 132 -15.31 3.77 8.60
N GLU A 133 -14.67 4.84 8.15
CA GLU A 133 -15.18 5.68 7.08
C GLU A 133 -15.29 4.92 5.75
N LYS A 134 -14.25 4.13 5.38
CA LYS A 134 -14.29 3.27 4.18
C LYS A 134 -15.39 2.23 4.29
N LYS A 135 -15.49 1.56 5.44
CA LYS A 135 -16.53 0.57 5.72
C LYS A 135 -17.93 1.17 5.60
N ALA A 136 -18.15 2.34 6.19
CA ALA A 136 -19.43 3.04 6.11
C ALA A 136 -19.80 3.40 4.66
N LYS A 137 -18.83 3.84 3.84
CA LYS A 137 -19.05 4.14 2.42
C LYS A 137 -19.44 2.90 1.61
N ILE A 138 -18.77 1.75 1.86
CA ILE A 138 -19.08 0.49 1.16
C ILE A 138 -20.49 0.01 1.53
N ILE A 139 -20.86 0.08 2.81
CA ILE A 139 -22.16 -0.42 3.30
C ILE A 139 -23.31 0.49 2.84
N ARG A 140 -23.13 1.80 2.95
CA ARG A 140 -24.18 2.78 2.62
C ARG A 140 -24.60 2.73 1.16
N GLY A 141 -23.72 2.37 0.26
CA GLY A 141 -23.92 2.48 -1.17
C GLY A 141 -23.41 3.80 -1.75
N HIS A 142 -23.58 3.96 -3.05
CA HIS A 142 -23.02 5.09 -3.81
C HIS A 142 -24.12 6.01 -4.33
N ASP A 143 -23.85 7.32 -4.34
CA ASP A 143 -24.68 8.31 -4.99
C ASP A 143 -24.42 8.25 -6.51
N LEU A 144 -25.26 7.49 -7.21
CA LEU A 144 -25.17 7.29 -8.66
C LEU A 144 -26.07 8.29 -9.39
N ALA A 145 -25.71 8.58 -10.64
CA ALA A 145 -26.49 9.47 -11.51
C ALA A 145 -27.97 9.04 -11.59
N PRO A 146 -28.92 9.98 -11.80
CA PRO A 146 -30.32 9.66 -11.92
C PRO A 146 -30.57 8.58 -12.99
N GLY A 147 -31.37 7.56 -12.64
CA GLY A 147 -31.70 6.45 -13.52
C GLY A 147 -30.69 5.29 -13.52
N VAL A 148 -29.53 5.44 -12.87
CA VAL A 148 -28.55 4.35 -12.71
C VAL A 148 -28.80 3.64 -11.38
N ILE A 149 -29.03 2.34 -11.44
CA ILE A 149 -29.27 1.49 -10.27
C ILE A 149 -27.95 0.86 -9.79
N LYS A 150 -27.14 0.38 -10.73
CA LYS A 150 -25.92 -0.38 -10.47
C LYS A 150 -24.87 -0.11 -11.55
N ILE A 151 -23.62 0.03 -11.15
CA ILE A 151 -22.47 0.12 -12.05
C ILE A 151 -21.53 -1.03 -11.69
N VAL A 152 -21.14 -1.81 -12.69
CA VAL A 152 -20.14 -2.86 -12.54
C VAL A 152 -18.92 -2.48 -13.36
N LYS A 153 -17.75 -2.32 -12.71
CA LYS A 153 -16.47 -2.13 -13.38
C LYS A 153 -15.70 -3.44 -13.38
N VAL A 154 -15.35 -3.90 -14.56
CA VAL A 154 -14.56 -5.11 -14.76
C VAL A 154 -13.18 -4.71 -15.27
N TYR A 155 -12.14 -5.06 -14.53
CA TYR A 155 -10.76 -4.80 -14.90
C TYR A 155 -10.20 -6.00 -15.66
N LEU A 156 -9.71 -5.74 -16.87
CA LEU A 156 -9.13 -6.76 -17.74
C LEU A 156 -7.62 -6.56 -17.87
N ALA A 157 -6.86 -7.61 -17.66
CA ALA A 157 -5.44 -7.65 -17.99
C ALA A 157 -5.26 -8.25 -19.40
N ILE A 158 -4.52 -7.53 -20.24
CA ILE A 158 -4.19 -7.95 -21.60
C ILE A 158 -2.68 -7.93 -21.74
N LYS A 159 -2.07 -9.10 -22.01
CA LYS A 159 -0.65 -9.21 -22.30
C LYS A 159 -0.42 -9.02 -23.80
N ARG A 160 0.28 -7.96 -24.16
CA ARG A 160 0.72 -7.70 -25.53
C ARG A 160 2.24 -7.80 -25.62
N ARG A 161 2.73 -8.42 -26.69
CA ARG A 161 4.18 -8.40 -26.99
C ARG A 161 4.56 -7.04 -27.52
N ILE A 162 5.70 -6.54 -27.06
CA ILE A 162 6.30 -5.31 -27.55
C ILE A 162 6.79 -5.55 -28.98
N GLN A 163 6.61 -4.55 -29.85
CA GLN A 163 7.02 -4.59 -31.25
C GLN A 163 7.83 -3.36 -31.61
N PRO A 164 8.74 -3.42 -32.60
CA PRO A 164 9.36 -2.23 -33.16
C PRO A 164 8.27 -1.24 -33.61
N GLY A 165 8.46 0.04 -33.28
CA GLY A 165 7.46 1.09 -33.50
C GLY A 165 6.58 1.42 -32.30
N ASP A 166 6.54 0.56 -31.27
CA ASP A 166 5.81 0.85 -30.05
C ASP A 166 6.47 1.99 -29.25
N LYS A 167 5.64 2.83 -28.65
CA LYS A 167 6.12 3.96 -27.85
C LYS A 167 6.28 3.55 -26.39
N MET A 168 7.47 3.77 -25.86
CA MET A 168 7.80 3.52 -24.46
C MET A 168 8.23 4.81 -23.78
N ALA A 169 7.96 4.93 -22.48
CA ALA A 169 8.35 6.07 -21.67
C ALA A 169 8.71 5.63 -20.25
N GLY A 170 9.74 6.26 -19.68
CA GLY A 170 10.08 6.16 -18.27
C GLY A 170 9.43 7.27 -17.44
N ARG A 171 9.69 7.25 -16.14
CA ARG A 171 9.13 8.22 -15.15
C ARG A 171 9.75 9.62 -15.24
N HIS A 172 10.84 9.80 -15.97
CA HIS A 172 11.62 11.04 -16.00
C HIS A 172 11.50 11.81 -17.34
N GLY A 173 10.40 11.59 -18.08
CA GLY A 173 10.18 12.26 -19.37
C GLY A 173 11.00 11.66 -20.55
N ASN A 174 11.65 10.55 -20.34
CA ASN A 174 12.44 9.81 -21.33
C ASN A 174 11.50 8.95 -22.20
N LYS A 175 10.80 9.58 -23.13
CA LYS A 175 9.96 8.89 -24.11
C LYS A 175 10.73 8.54 -25.36
N GLY A 176 10.49 7.36 -25.92
CA GLY A 176 11.12 6.88 -27.13
C GLY A 176 10.23 5.89 -27.87
N VAL A 177 10.66 5.51 -29.05
CA VAL A 177 10.03 4.48 -29.88
C VAL A 177 11.01 3.32 -29.98
N ILE A 178 10.52 2.09 -29.84
CA ILE A 178 11.34 0.89 -29.98
C ILE A 178 11.78 0.77 -31.42
N SER A 179 13.09 0.79 -31.65
CA SER A 179 13.67 0.64 -32.97
C SER A 179 13.92 -0.83 -33.31
N GLU A 180 14.43 -1.60 -32.37
CA GLU A 180 14.77 -3.00 -32.55
C GLU A 180 14.61 -3.78 -31.25
N ILE A 181 14.37 -5.08 -31.37
CA ILE A 181 14.36 -6.03 -30.26
C ILE A 181 15.51 -7.00 -30.50
N MET A 182 16.52 -6.91 -29.64
CA MET A 182 17.73 -7.71 -29.75
C MET A 182 17.64 -9.00 -28.92
N PRO A 183 18.34 -10.08 -29.32
CA PRO A 183 18.54 -11.25 -28.48
C PRO A 183 19.26 -10.86 -27.17
N VAL A 184 19.04 -11.63 -26.13
CA VAL A 184 19.61 -11.37 -24.79
C VAL A 184 21.16 -11.44 -24.83
N GLU A 185 21.71 -12.30 -25.68
CA GLU A 185 23.16 -12.51 -25.86
C GLU A 185 23.87 -11.28 -26.42
N ASP A 186 23.18 -10.45 -27.19
CA ASP A 186 23.72 -9.25 -27.81
C ASP A 186 23.52 -7.99 -26.96
N MET A 187 22.86 -8.11 -25.81
CA MET A 187 22.64 -7.00 -24.89
C MET A 187 23.87 -6.74 -24.01
N PRO A 188 24.16 -5.49 -23.64
CA PRO A 188 25.17 -5.16 -22.64
C PRO A 188 24.83 -5.84 -21.30
N TYR A 189 25.85 -6.23 -20.56
CA TYR A 189 25.68 -6.91 -19.26
C TYR A 189 26.61 -6.28 -18.20
N ASP A 190 26.25 -6.46 -16.94
CA ASP A 190 27.03 -6.02 -15.79
C ASP A 190 28.18 -6.99 -15.45
N SER A 191 28.96 -6.67 -14.41
CA SER A 191 30.07 -7.53 -13.93
C SER A 191 29.62 -8.91 -13.47
N ASP A 192 28.34 -9.06 -13.08
CA ASP A 192 27.77 -10.31 -12.57
C ASP A 192 27.11 -11.14 -13.69
N GLY A 193 27.16 -10.65 -14.94
CA GLY A 193 26.64 -11.32 -16.12
C GLY A 193 25.13 -11.10 -16.36
N ASN A 194 24.49 -10.16 -15.66
CA ASN A 194 23.09 -9.84 -15.87
C ASN A 194 22.93 -8.88 -17.05
N PRO A 195 22.15 -9.23 -18.10
CA PRO A 195 21.92 -8.34 -19.23
C PRO A 195 21.00 -7.20 -18.86
N VAL A 196 21.18 -6.05 -19.51
CA VAL A 196 20.24 -4.92 -19.37
C VAL A 196 18.95 -5.19 -20.14
N ASP A 197 17.81 -4.74 -19.61
CA ASP A 197 16.51 -4.95 -20.23
C ASP A 197 16.23 -3.99 -21.38
N ILE A 198 16.79 -2.77 -21.34
CA ILE A 198 16.57 -1.73 -22.33
C ILE A 198 17.79 -0.82 -22.46
N VAL A 199 18.12 -0.47 -23.68
CA VAL A 199 19.14 0.54 -24.02
C VAL A 199 18.45 1.77 -24.59
N LEU A 200 18.73 2.93 -24.03
CA LEU A 200 18.15 4.21 -24.43
C LEU A 200 19.17 5.07 -25.16
N ASN A 201 18.72 5.81 -26.19
CA ASN A 201 19.54 6.77 -26.88
C ASN A 201 19.89 7.95 -25.95
N PRO A 202 21.18 8.20 -25.66
CA PRO A 202 21.60 9.28 -24.76
C PRO A 202 21.28 10.68 -25.28
N LEU A 203 21.10 10.87 -26.58
CA LEU A 203 20.75 12.16 -27.19
C LEU A 203 19.36 12.68 -26.73
N GLY A 204 18.52 11.80 -26.22
CA GLY A 204 17.23 12.17 -25.63
C GLY A 204 17.36 13.02 -24.36
N VAL A 205 18.49 12.97 -23.65
CA VAL A 205 18.71 13.71 -22.39
C VAL A 205 18.99 15.20 -22.66
N PRO A 206 20.05 15.58 -23.41
CA PRO A 206 20.39 16.99 -23.60
C PRO A 206 19.35 17.72 -24.48
N SER A 207 18.82 17.06 -25.52
CA SER A 207 17.85 17.69 -26.43
C SER A 207 16.52 18.04 -25.77
N ARG A 208 16.16 17.37 -24.67
CA ARG A 208 14.88 17.58 -23.95
C ARG A 208 15.04 18.14 -22.56
N MET A 209 16.26 18.44 -22.13
CA MET A 209 16.56 19.00 -20.80
C MET A 209 15.93 18.19 -19.65
N ASN A 210 16.00 16.86 -19.72
CA ASN A 210 15.43 15.94 -18.74
C ASN A 210 16.26 15.93 -17.45
N VAL A 211 16.08 16.91 -16.59
CA VAL A 211 16.81 17.04 -15.32
C VAL A 211 16.62 15.82 -14.42
N GLY A 212 15.42 15.23 -14.42
CA GLY A 212 15.11 14.04 -13.61
C GLY A 212 15.92 12.80 -13.98
N GLN A 213 16.40 12.68 -15.22
CA GLN A 213 17.23 11.58 -15.66
C GLN A 213 18.70 11.76 -15.26
N VAL A 214 19.18 12.99 -15.17
CA VAL A 214 20.55 13.32 -14.72
C VAL A 214 20.68 13.14 -13.21
#